data_7ad85e4294ee59af0be01b6f5b1e16f0
#
_entry.id   7ad85e4294ee59af0be01b6f5b1e16f0
#
_cell.length_a   1.000
_cell.length_b   1.000
_cell.length_c   1.000
_cell.angle_alpha   90.00
_cell.angle_beta   90.00
_cell.angle_gamma   90.00
#
_symmetry.space_group_name_H-M   'P 1'
#
loop_
_entity.id
_entity.type
_entity.pdbx_description
1 polymer ?
#
loop_
_entity_poly.entity_id
_entity_poly.type
_entity_poly.pdbx_seq_one_letter_code
_entity_poly.pdbx_strand_id
1 'polypeptide(L)'
;MHAGVYDFSSLVSEKPLEIPIFQAEYAWGDSKWRRFFNELKHAFDHNSAHFLGTLLIENFQPVPNKMRILLDGEQRITSFAILLKALFDQLDPVEDADLIDELKNILFLSFENKTPKINQSRLNKEDFETIFKVNNANEIAKVEANESLIIDCYRFFSNIIQQYENFYFRHFLNFLLHTKLWVVLDLEEADNGQIVFDTVNFTNKKSTAAQIIQNNLFYKVIDIFGRDVLEDYYQEFWVAIFEKDDATYTFWQGNDKRGYPQVEGFLKVFATIAGFFNPEEHVFNDLSAQYKSKFESLQTKDEMQDFLKLFKEYAMLWFEWGNLEAMGKGFEDYECRLFQIVHLTELSLLPLILKLKYILRDKPEELKSVCDLFSGILCQTYINTNMIPTTNAEYLNLMKNLNKDAPLEFLRNHFSTKRKTTTGVKKIVRRVVHR
;
A
#
# COMPACT_ATOMS: atom_id res chain seq x y z
N MET A 1 9.52 25.25 -2.80
CA MET A 1 10.39 24.16 -2.29
C MET A 1 11.72 24.73 -1.83
N HIS A 2 12.17 24.40 -0.62
CA HIS A 2 13.46 24.80 -0.06
C HIS A 2 14.27 23.54 0.30
N ALA A 3 15.56 23.55 -0.04
CA ALA A 3 16.47 22.46 0.32
C ALA A 3 17.48 22.94 1.36
N GLY A 4 17.62 22.22 2.44
CA GLY A 4 18.56 22.55 3.52
C GLY A 4 19.28 21.31 4.07
N VAL A 5 20.41 21.54 4.76
CA VAL A 5 21.15 20.48 5.44
C VAL A 5 21.01 20.68 6.94
N TYR A 6 20.49 19.66 7.64
CA TYR A 6 20.11 19.74 9.05
C TYR A 6 20.81 18.69 9.89
N ASP A 7 21.12 19.04 11.14
CA ASP A 7 21.31 18.08 12.22
C ASP A 7 19.97 17.65 12.79
N PHE A 8 19.95 16.55 13.54
CA PHE A 8 18.70 16.00 14.05
C PHE A 8 18.03 16.89 15.09
N SER A 9 18.83 17.52 15.94
CA SER A 9 18.33 18.44 16.97
C SER A 9 17.54 19.59 16.33
N SER A 10 18.12 20.26 15.35
CA SER A 10 17.45 21.34 14.59
C SER A 10 16.22 20.83 13.85
N LEU A 11 16.31 19.63 13.26
CA LEU A 11 15.23 19.04 12.48
C LEU A 11 13.93 18.85 13.29
N VAL A 12 14.02 18.42 14.54
CA VAL A 12 12.84 18.13 15.38
C VAL A 12 12.51 19.20 16.43
N SER A 13 13.35 20.24 16.57
CA SER A 13 13.17 21.28 17.59
C SER A 13 11.96 22.18 17.31
N GLU A 14 11.72 22.57 16.07
CA GLU A 14 10.69 23.53 15.72
C GLU A 14 9.28 22.95 15.82
N LYS A 15 9.07 21.80 15.19
CA LYS A 15 7.77 21.12 15.14
C LYS A 15 7.96 19.61 15.10
N PRO A 16 7.06 18.84 15.74
CA PRO A 16 7.06 17.39 15.61
C PRO A 16 6.81 16.93 14.18
N LEU A 17 7.25 15.69 13.87
CA LEU A 17 7.05 15.05 12.58
C LEU A 17 5.89 14.04 12.66
N GLU A 18 5.09 13.99 11.62
CA GLU A 18 4.04 13.00 11.43
C GLU A 18 4.34 12.14 10.20
N ILE A 19 4.34 10.83 10.38
CA ILE A 19 4.36 9.86 9.29
C ILE A 19 2.89 9.55 8.95
N PRO A 20 2.42 9.86 7.72
CA PRO A 20 1.02 9.67 7.34
C PRO A 20 0.52 8.23 7.55
N ILE A 21 -0.75 8.10 7.90
CA ILE A 21 -1.38 6.80 8.20
C ILE A 21 -1.36 5.81 7.04
N PHE A 22 -1.23 6.29 5.81
CA PHE A 22 -1.17 5.49 4.58
C PHE A 22 0.27 5.17 4.13
N GLN A 23 1.30 5.59 4.87
CA GLN A 23 2.68 5.17 4.60
C GLN A 23 2.88 3.67 4.90
N ALA A 24 3.82 3.08 4.15
CA ALA A 24 4.14 1.67 4.31
C ALA A 24 4.60 1.35 5.75
N GLU A 25 4.32 0.13 6.17
CA GLU A 25 4.81 -0.42 7.43
C GLU A 25 6.34 -0.38 7.49
N TYR A 26 6.88 -0.29 8.72
CA TYR A 26 8.31 -0.38 8.93
C TYR A 26 8.85 -1.76 8.50
N ALA A 27 9.79 -1.77 7.56
CA ALA A 27 10.22 -2.97 6.87
C ALA A 27 11.75 -3.23 6.93
N TRP A 28 12.49 -2.42 7.69
CA TRP A 28 13.91 -2.70 7.91
C TRP A 28 14.10 -3.84 8.89
N GLY A 29 15.06 -4.72 8.61
CA GLY A 29 15.48 -5.82 9.48
C GLY A 29 16.98 -5.76 9.79
N ASP A 30 17.54 -6.78 10.46
CA ASP A 30 18.89 -6.85 11.04
C ASP A 30 19.99 -6.36 10.05
N SER A 31 19.97 -6.81 8.81
CA SER A 31 20.98 -6.44 7.82
C SER A 31 20.99 -4.93 7.54
N LYS A 32 19.80 -4.29 7.52
CA LYS A 32 19.67 -2.86 7.31
C LYS A 32 20.06 -2.07 8.54
N TRP A 33 19.65 -2.49 9.74
CA TRP A 33 20.02 -1.85 11.01
C TRP A 33 21.52 -1.89 11.24
N ARG A 34 22.16 -3.05 11.01
CA ARG A 34 23.60 -3.25 11.11
C ARG A 34 24.37 -2.36 10.18
N ARG A 35 23.92 -2.28 8.93
CA ARG A 35 24.55 -1.40 7.93
C ARG A 35 24.40 0.07 8.35
N PHE A 36 23.21 0.50 8.75
CA PHE A 36 22.90 1.84 9.19
C PHE A 36 23.74 2.27 10.39
N PHE A 37 23.83 1.42 11.40
CA PHE A 37 24.68 1.66 12.58
C PHE A 37 26.16 1.75 12.22
N ASN A 38 26.66 0.82 11.41
CA ASN A 38 28.07 0.79 10.99
C ASN A 38 28.46 2.00 10.16
N GLU A 39 27.61 2.48 9.29
CA GLU A 39 27.84 3.70 8.50
C GLU A 39 27.94 4.94 9.41
N LEU A 40 27.05 5.10 10.37
CA LEU A 40 27.11 6.18 11.37
C LEU A 40 28.35 6.10 12.24
N LYS A 41 28.63 4.90 12.75
CA LYS A 41 29.81 4.65 13.56
C LYS A 41 31.11 4.94 12.79
N HIS A 42 31.20 4.49 11.55
CA HIS A 42 32.36 4.76 10.70
C HIS A 42 32.56 6.27 10.47
N ALA A 43 31.48 7.02 10.21
CA ALA A 43 31.55 8.45 10.06
C ALA A 43 32.05 9.15 11.33
N PHE A 44 31.57 8.73 12.49
CA PHE A 44 32.03 9.21 13.80
C PHE A 44 33.51 8.90 14.04
N ASP A 45 33.91 7.64 13.93
CA ASP A 45 35.27 7.18 14.23
C ASP A 45 36.33 7.86 13.34
N HIS A 46 35.98 8.20 12.11
CA HIS A 46 36.89 8.82 11.14
C HIS A 46 36.69 10.32 10.97
N ASN A 47 35.78 10.93 11.76
CA ASN A 47 35.38 12.34 11.63
C ASN A 47 35.09 12.71 10.16
N SER A 48 34.40 11.85 9.46
CA SER A 48 34.10 12.00 8.03
C SER A 48 32.68 12.51 7.80
N ALA A 49 32.51 13.29 6.73
CA ALA A 49 31.18 13.66 6.30
C ALA A 49 30.34 12.43 5.96
N HIS A 50 29.12 12.39 6.44
CA HIS A 50 28.17 11.33 6.12
C HIS A 50 26.82 11.93 5.77
N PHE A 51 26.10 11.22 4.90
CA PHE A 51 24.79 11.61 4.42
C PHE A 51 23.82 10.47 4.62
N LEU A 52 22.83 10.66 5.48
CA LEU A 52 21.81 9.65 5.78
C LEU A 52 20.69 9.58 4.76
N GLY A 53 20.67 10.52 3.83
CA GLY A 53 19.66 10.58 2.77
C GLY A 53 18.76 11.81 2.89
N THR A 54 17.89 11.96 1.90
CA THR A 54 16.94 13.07 1.82
C THR A 54 15.68 12.73 2.60
N LEU A 55 15.16 13.71 3.33
CA LEU A 55 13.81 13.71 3.89
C LEU A 55 12.96 14.66 3.08
N LEU A 56 11.79 14.21 2.64
CA LEU A 56 10.80 15.06 1.99
C LEU A 56 9.73 15.43 3.01
N ILE A 57 9.61 16.71 3.34
CA ILE A 57 8.74 17.21 4.40
C ILE A 57 7.78 18.25 3.83
N GLU A 58 6.52 18.13 4.17
CA GLU A 58 5.48 19.12 3.91
C GLU A 58 5.27 20.01 5.14
N ASN A 59 5.45 21.32 5.00
CA ASN A 59 5.44 22.26 6.11
C ASN A 59 4.36 23.36 6.03
N PHE A 60 3.49 23.33 5.04
CA PHE A 60 2.58 24.44 4.72
C PHE A 60 1.24 24.45 5.47
N GLN A 61 1.16 23.84 6.65
CA GLN A 61 -0.08 23.88 7.42
C GLN A 61 -0.25 25.24 8.13
N PRO A 62 -1.32 26.00 7.87
CA PRO A 62 -1.52 27.34 8.41
C PRO A 62 -1.93 27.37 9.90
N VAL A 63 -2.09 26.20 10.54
CA VAL A 63 -2.56 26.11 11.94
C VAL A 63 -1.38 26.05 12.90
N PRO A 64 -1.31 26.92 13.91
CA PRO A 64 -0.31 26.85 14.97
C PRO A 64 -0.36 25.45 15.66
N ASN A 65 0.82 24.89 15.93
CA ASN A 65 1.02 23.58 16.59
C ASN A 65 0.72 22.31 15.75
N LYS A 66 0.54 22.42 14.43
CA LYS A 66 0.45 21.19 13.61
C LYS A 66 1.84 20.61 13.33
N MET A 67 1.89 19.28 13.26
CA MET A 67 3.06 18.49 12.90
C MET A 67 3.45 18.75 11.44
N ARG A 68 4.74 18.65 11.13
CA ARG A 68 5.24 18.59 9.77
C ARG A 68 5.08 17.16 9.25
N ILE A 69 4.74 17.00 7.98
CA ILE A 69 4.42 15.71 7.41
C ILE A 69 5.61 15.18 6.65
N LEU A 70 6.06 14.00 7.06
CA LEU A 70 7.14 13.29 6.40
C LEU A 70 6.58 12.45 5.23
N LEU A 71 6.91 12.86 4.01
CA LEU A 71 6.46 12.19 2.79
C LEU A 71 7.44 11.11 2.31
N ASP A 72 8.75 11.26 2.59
CA ASP A 72 9.79 10.27 2.30
C ASP A 72 10.89 10.28 3.36
N GLY A 73 11.48 9.12 3.60
CA GLY A 73 12.54 8.91 4.57
C GLY A 73 12.09 8.30 5.90
N GLU A 74 10.86 7.80 5.98
CA GLU A 74 10.21 7.26 7.19
C GLU A 74 11.01 6.11 7.82
N GLN A 75 11.54 5.17 7.02
CA GLN A 75 12.33 4.04 7.54
C GLN A 75 13.61 4.50 8.23
N ARG A 76 14.27 5.49 7.66
CA ARG A 76 15.54 6.04 8.17
C ARG A 76 15.32 6.85 9.44
N ILE A 77 14.35 7.75 9.45
CA ILE A 77 14.06 8.59 10.62
C ILE A 77 13.53 7.76 11.79
N THR A 78 12.73 6.73 11.51
CA THR A 78 12.24 5.78 12.51
C THR A 78 13.39 5.02 13.15
N SER A 79 14.28 4.43 12.33
CA SER A 79 15.47 3.73 12.83
C SER A 79 16.41 4.64 13.64
N PHE A 80 16.55 5.89 13.19
CA PHE A 80 17.39 6.88 13.89
C PHE A 80 16.80 7.25 15.25
N ALA A 81 15.49 7.49 15.33
CA ALA A 81 14.81 7.78 16.60
C ALA A 81 14.87 6.60 17.58
N ILE A 82 14.75 5.36 17.07
CA ILE A 82 14.91 4.15 17.88
C ILE A 82 16.35 4.02 18.40
N LEU A 83 17.37 4.31 17.57
CA LEU A 83 18.77 4.33 17.99
C LEU A 83 19.00 5.37 19.09
N LEU A 84 18.51 6.58 18.93
CA LEU A 84 18.62 7.63 19.96
C LEU A 84 17.92 7.24 21.25
N LYS A 85 16.74 6.59 21.17
CA LYS A 85 16.02 6.09 22.35
C LYS A 85 16.81 4.99 23.06
N ALA A 86 17.42 4.07 22.30
CA ALA A 86 18.27 3.02 22.90
C ALA A 86 19.52 3.59 23.58
N LEU A 87 20.13 4.65 23.03
CA LEU A 87 21.22 5.39 23.66
C LEU A 87 20.76 6.14 24.91
N PHE A 88 19.60 6.82 24.85
CA PHE A 88 19.00 7.52 25.99
C PHE A 88 18.81 6.60 27.20
N ASP A 89 18.37 5.37 26.97
CA ASP A 89 18.09 4.38 28.02
C ASP A 89 19.37 3.80 28.69
N GLN A 90 20.57 4.09 28.14
CA GLN A 90 21.85 3.68 28.71
C GLN A 90 22.56 4.82 29.48
N LEU A 91 22.04 6.05 29.45
CA LEU A 91 22.66 7.19 30.13
C LEU A 91 22.52 7.11 31.63
N ASP A 92 23.57 7.53 32.33
CA ASP A 92 23.55 7.65 33.81
C ASP A 92 22.80 8.93 34.23
N PRO A 93 21.78 8.83 35.12
CA PRO A 93 20.98 9.98 35.51
C PRO A 93 21.75 11.11 36.22
N VAL A 94 22.90 10.80 36.79
CA VAL A 94 23.72 11.76 37.53
C VAL A 94 24.83 12.34 36.66
N GLU A 95 25.55 11.45 35.95
CA GLU A 95 26.70 11.86 35.17
C GLU A 95 26.30 12.48 33.82
N ASP A 96 25.12 12.15 33.28
CA ASP A 96 24.63 12.54 31.93
C ASP A 96 23.41 13.46 32.01
N ALA A 97 23.17 14.13 33.12
CA ALA A 97 21.95 14.93 33.35
C ALA A 97 21.65 15.94 32.24
N ASP A 98 22.65 16.67 31.76
CA ASP A 98 22.51 17.66 30.71
C ASP A 98 22.11 17.02 29.35
N LEU A 99 22.72 15.88 29.03
CA LEU A 99 22.42 15.12 27.81
C LEU A 99 21.01 14.49 27.86
N ILE A 100 20.64 14.02 29.04
CA ILE A 100 19.29 13.49 29.26
C ILE A 100 18.24 14.56 29.10
N ASP A 101 18.46 15.77 29.59
CA ASP A 101 17.50 16.87 29.46
C ASP A 101 17.42 17.36 28.00
N GLU A 102 18.53 17.38 27.28
CA GLU A 102 18.52 17.64 25.86
C GLU A 102 17.73 16.60 25.07
N LEU A 103 17.98 15.30 25.30
CA LEU A 103 17.29 14.21 24.63
C LEU A 103 15.80 14.14 24.97
N LYS A 104 15.39 14.49 26.20
CA LYS A 104 13.96 14.63 26.52
C LYS A 104 13.29 15.65 25.60
N ASN A 105 13.95 16.77 25.35
CA ASN A 105 13.43 17.81 24.49
C ASN A 105 13.45 17.43 23.00
N ILE A 106 14.35 16.58 22.56
CA ILE A 106 14.48 16.12 21.17
C ILE A 106 13.55 14.95 20.88
N LEU A 107 13.48 13.96 21.76
CA LEU A 107 12.75 12.72 21.52
C LEU A 107 11.27 12.78 21.86
N PHE A 108 10.89 13.61 22.85
CA PHE A 108 9.53 13.62 23.37
C PHE A 108 8.82 14.94 23.13
N LEU A 109 7.56 14.85 22.71
CA LEU A 109 6.61 15.96 22.70
C LEU A 109 6.16 16.26 24.14
N SER A 110 5.94 15.21 24.95
CA SER A 110 5.70 15.26 26.38
C SER A 110 6.46 14.11 27.05
N PHE A 111 7.45 14.46 27.86
CA PHE A 111 8.21 13.44 28.58
C PHE A 111 7.40 12.81 29.72
N GLU A 112 6.51 13.57 30.35
CA GLU A 112 5.62 13.05 31.40
C GLU A 112 4.71 11.94 30.88
N ASN A 113 4.15 12.13 29.70
CA ASN A 113 3.26 11.18 29.04
C ASN A 113 4.02 10.20 28.14
N LYS A 114 5.35 10.30 28.06
CA LYS A 114 6.19 9.48 27.15
C LYS A 114 5.75 9.54 25.69
N THR A 115 5.24 10.70 25.27
CA THR A 115 4.76 10.89 23.90
C THR A 115 5.92 11.25 22.99
N PRO A 116 6.24 10.46 21.94
CA PRO A 116 7.34 10.75 21.02
C PRO A 116 7.06 11.98 20.15
N LYS A 117 8.11 12.70 19.73
CA LYS A 117 8.02 13.80 18.77
C LYS A 117 7.78 13.35 17.33
N ILE A 118 8.10 12.11 17.01
CA ILE A 118 7.78 11.49 15.73
C ILE A 118 6.53 10.67 15.94
N ASN A 119 5.42 11.12 15.34
CA ASN A 119 4.16 10.37 15.32
C ASN A 119 4.20 9.36 14.18
N GLN A 120 4.10 8.08 14.52
CA GLN A 120 4.15 7.00 13.55
C GLN A 120 2.83 6.78 12.83
N SER A 121 2.90 6.16 11.64
CA SER A 121 1.74 5.62 10.96
C SER A 121 1.00 4.61 11.84
N ARG A 122 -0.27 4.39 11.58
CA ARG A 122 -1.16 3.54 12.36
C ARG A 122 -0.57 2.16 12.69
N LEU A 123 -0.02 1.48 11.69
CA LEU A 123 0.51 0.11 11.82
C LEU A 123 1.72 0.01 12.75
N ASN A 124 2.51 1.07 12.83
CA ASN A 124 3.74 1.10 13.63
C ASN A 124 3.56 1.83 14.98
N LYS A 125 2.43 2.49 15.18
CA LYS A 125 2.23 3.46 16.29
C LYS A 125 2.34 2.82 17.66
N GLU A 126 1.62 1.73 17.87
CA GLU A 126 1.56 1.05 19.17
C GLU A 126 2.93 0.53 19.59
N ASP A 127 3.64 -0.13 18.70
CA ASP A 127 4.97 -0.68 18.99
C ASP A 127 6.00 0.43 19.18
N PHE A 128 5.93 1.50 18.40
CA PHE A 128 6.82 2.65 18.54
C PHE A 128 6.57 3.39 19.87
N GLU A 129 5.32 3.65 20.22
CA GLU A 129 4.98 4.23 21.53
C GLU A 129 5.40 3.32 22.68
N THR A 130 5.30 2.01 22.53
CA THR A 130 5.73 1.03 23.54
C THR A 130 7.22 1.17 23.83
N ILE A 131 8.07 1.32 22.83
CA ILE A 131 9.50 1.58 23.00
C ILE A 131 9.74 2.86 23.81
N PHE A 132 8.97 3.92 23.55
CA PHE A 132 9.13 5.19 24.25
C PHE A 132 8.59 5.17 25.69
N LYS A 133 7.68 4.26 26.03
CA LYS A 133 7.13 4.08 27.38
C LYS A 133 8.08 3.33 28.32
N VAL A 134 8.91 2.42 27.81
CA VAL A 134 9.88 1.69 28.62
C VAL A 134 11.08 2.56 29.02
N ASN A 135 11.75 2.20 30.12
CA ASN A 135 12.91 2.95 30.63
C ASN A 135 14.24 2.23 30.36
N ASN A 136 14.21 0.99 29.92
CA ASN A 136 15.39 0.20 29.56
C ASN A 136 15.05 -1.04 28.74
N ALA A 137 16.08 -1.66 28.16
CA ALA A 137 15.93 -2.85 27.31
C ALA A 137 15.36 -4.09 28.05
N ASN A 138 15.53 -4.18 29.39
CA ASN A 138 14.99 -5.30 30.16
C ASN A 138 13.47 -5.22 30.31
N GLU A 139 12.90 -4.02 30.29
CA GLU A 139 11.43 -3.86 30.26
C GLU A 139 10.85 -4.30 28.93
N ILE A 140 11.50 -3.98 27.84
CA ILE A 140 11.09 -4.42 26.49
C ILE A 140 11.16 -5.95 26.33
N ALA A 141 12.05 -6.63 27.03
CA ALA A 141 12.13 -8.10 27.00
C ALA A 141 10.88 -8.78 27.61
N LYS A 142 10.12 -8.05 28.42
CA LYS A 142 8.86 -8.54 29.02
C LYS A 142 7.63 -8.27 28.15
N VAL A 143 7.77 -7.46 27.11
CA VAL A 143 6.71 -7.20 26.15
C VAL A 143 6.61 -8.42 25.24
N GLU A 144 5.47 -9.11 25.28
CA GLU A 144 5.14 -10.13 24.30
C GLU A 144 4.93 -9.45 22.94
N ALA A 145 6.00 -9.35 22.17
CA ALA A 145 5.95 -8.77 20.84
C ALA A 145 5.62 -9.87 19.84
N ASN A 146 4.47 -9.79 19.25
CA ASN A 146 4.13 -10.53 18.04
C ASN A 146 4.95 -9.94 16.88
N GLU A 147 6.09 -10.55 16.55
CA GLU A 147 6.92 -10.30 15.35
C GLU A 147 7.11 -8.82 14.93
N SER A 148 7.26 -7.89 15.89
CA SER A 148 7.41 -6.46 15.60
C SER A 148 8.84 -6.08 15.21
N LEU A 149 9.04 -5.67 13.96
CA LEU A 149 10.33 -5.16 13.48
C LEU A 149 10.78 -3.89 14.21
N ILE A 150 9.86 -3.09 14.75
CA ILE A 150 10.16 -1.88 15.52
C ILE A 150 10.78 -2.26 16.89
N ILE A 151 10.16 -3.20 17.59
CA ILE A 151 10.66 -3.70 18.86
C ILE A 151 11.99 -4.43 18.67
N ASP A 152 12.11 -5.21 17.61
CA ASP A 152 13.35 -5.91 17.28
C ASP A 152 14.49 -4.94 16.91
N CYS A 153 14.17 -3.83 16.23
CA CYS A 153 15.13 -2.76 15.96
C CYS A 153 15.68 -2.14 17.26
N TYR A 154 14.81 -1.87 18.23
CA TYR A 154 15.22 -1.34 19.52
C TYR A 154 16.08 -2.35 20.29
N ARG A 155 15.69 -3.64 20.31
CA ARG A 155 16.51 -4.72 20.91
C ARG A 155 17.88 -4.82 20.27
N PHE A 156 17.91 -4.74 18.92
CA PHE A 156 19.16 -4.77 18.16
C PHE A 156 20.09 -3.63 18.59
N PHE A 157 19.61 -2.38 18.59
CA PHE A 157 20.45 -1.24 18.99
C PHE A 157 20.84 -1.30 20.45
N SER A 158 19.94 -1.66 21.37
CA SER A 158 20.26 -1.82 22.78
C SER A 158 21.37 -2.84 23.02
N ASN A 159 21.32 -3.99 22.31
CA ASN A 159 22.33 -5.03 22.43
C ASN A 159 23.69 -4.61 21.86
N ILE A 160 23.71 -3.90 20.73
CA ILE A 160 24.98 -3.46 20.14
C ILE A 160 25.63 -2.34 20.97
N ILE A 161 24.84 -1.45 21.53
CA ILE A 161 25.28 -0.35 22.39
C ILE A 161 26.00 -0.90 23.63
N GLN A 162 25.48 -1.92 24.29
CA GLN A 162 26.07 -2.53 25.50
C GLN A 162 27.49 -3.11 25.28
N GLN A 163 27.96 -3.24 24.04
CA GLN A 163 29.29 -3.75 23.72
C GLN A 163 30.38 -2.67 23.79
N TYR A 164 30.05 -1.43 24.03
CA TYR A 164 30.97 -0.30 24.03
C TYR A 164 31.00 0.40 25.39
N GLU A 165 32.03 1.22 25.65
CA GLU A 165 32.18 1.99 26.88
C GLU A 165 31.28 3.24 26.89
N ASN A 166 30.81 3.65 28.07
CA ASN A 166 29.94 4.82 28.24
C ASN A 166 30.52 6.13 27.66
N PHE A 167 31.84 6.34 27.82
CA PHE A 167 32.52 7.52 27.28
C PHE A 167 32.39 7.62 25.75
N TYR A 168 32.52 6.50 25.05
CA TYR A 168 32.33 6.46 23.62
C TYR A 168 30.93 6.92 23.19
N PHE A 169 29.90 6.47 23.92
CA PHE A 169 28.53 6.80 23.58
C PHE A 169 28.15 8.25 23.78
N ARG A 170 28.67 8.90 24.80
CA ARG A 170 28.43 10.35 25.00
C ARG A 170 28.88 11.15 23.79
N HIS A 171 30.08 10.85 23.28
CA HIS A 171 30.61 11.52 22.08
C HIS A 171 29.88 11.12 20.82
N PHE A 172 29.55 9.85 20.66
CA PHE A 172 28.77 9.36 19.53
C PHE A 172 27.36 9.96 19.51
N LEU A 173 26.69 10.05 20.64
CA LEU A 173 25.39 10.67 20.79
C LEU A 173 25.43 12.15 20.39
N ASN A 174 26.42 12.91 20.91
CA ASN A 174 26.61 14.30 20.54
C ASN A 174 26.85 14.47 19.03
N PHE A 175 27.62 13.57 18.42
CA PHE A 175 27.78 13.52 16.96
C PHE A 175 26.44 13.32 16.23
N LEU A 176 25.62 12.34 16.66
CA LEU A 176 24.32 12.05 16.07
C LEU A 176 23.34 13.23 16.15
N LEU A 177 23.36 13.97 17.25
CA LEU A 177 22.45 15.09 17.48
C LEU A 177 22.83 16.35 16.68
N HIS A 178 24.13 16.67 16.60
CA HIS A 178 24.60 17.98 16.13
C HIS A 178 25.35 17.93 14.80
N THR A 179 25.61 16.74 14.23
CA THR A 179 26.19 16.68 12.88
C THR A 179 25.11 16.78 11.83
N LYS A 180 25.38 17.54 10.78
CA LYS A 180 24.48 17.73 9.64
C LYS A 180 24.44 16.47 8.76
N LEU A 181 23.60 15.53 9.16
CA LEU A 181 23.45 14.22 8.51
C LEU A 181 22.29 14.15 7.51
N TRP A 182 21.38 15.12 7.53
CA TRP A 182 20.13 15.09 6.79
C TRP A 182 20.06 16.20 5.76
N VAL A 183 19.66 15.86 4.54
CA VAL A 183 19.15 16.83 3.56
C VAL A 183 17.64 16.83 3.65
N VAL A 184 17.06 18.00 3.85
CA VAL A 184 15.60 18.17 3.92
C VAL A 184 15.14 18.94 2.71
N LEU A 185 14.14 18.43 2.04
CA LEU A 185 13.37 19.12 1.01
C LEU A 185 12.04 19.54 1.65
N ASP A 186 11.95 20.81 2.02
CA ASP A 186 10.73 21.41 2.55
C ASP A 186 9.83 21.85 1.39
N LEU A 187 8.62 21.29 1.35
CA LEU A 187 7.59 21.67 0.39
C LEU A 187 6.77 22.84 0.92
N GLU A 188 6.50 23.78 0.03
CA GLU A 188 5.61 24.91 0.26
C GLU A 188 4.22 24.63 -0.33
N GLU A 189 3.23 25.43 0.01
CA GLU A 189 1.82 25.27 -0.43
C GLU A 189 1.67 25.23 -1.97
N ALA A 190 2.53 25.93 -2.69
CA ALA A 190 2.55 25.94 -4.15
C ALA A 190 3.22 24.72 -4.80
N ASP A 191 3.90 23.89 -4.01
CA ASP A 191 4.59 22.70 -4.50
C ASP A 191 3.62 21.52 -4.57
N ASN A 192 3.69 20.76 -5.65
CA ASN A 192 2.97 19.48 -5.73
C ASN A 192 3.82 18.38 -5.07
N GLY A 193 3.52 18.08 -3.81
CA GLY A 193 4.24 17.09 -3.00
C GLY A 193 4.34 15.73 -3.68
N GLN A 194 3.30 15.32 -4.41
CA GLN A 194 3.30 14.05 -5.13
C GLN A 194 4.28 14.04 -6.31
N ILE A 195 4.38 15.12 -7.08
CA ILE A 195 5.34 15.21 -8.21
C ILE A 195 6.77 15.15 -7.68
N VAL A 196 7.04 15.85 -6.56
CA VAL A 196 8.37 15.85 -5.94
C VAL A 196 8.69 14.48 -5.37
N PHE A 197 7.73 13.83 -4.68
CA PHE A 197 7.87 12.47 -4.15
C PHE A 197 8.21 11.47 -5.27
N ASP A 198 7.45 11.47 -6.36
CA ASP A 198 7.68 10.59 -7.51
C ASP A 198 9.07 10.82 -8.13
N THR A 199 9.53 12.08 -8.17
CA THR A 199 10.83 12.44 -8.75
C THR A 199 12.00 11.99 -7.86
N VAL A 200 11.89 12.18 -6.55
CA VAL A 200 12.94 11.83 -5.58
C VAL A 200 13.03 10.30 -5.41
N ASN A 201 11.90 9.59 -5.42
CA ASN A 201 11.86 8.15 -5.24
C ASN A 201 12.23 7.33 -6.48
N PHE A 202 12.43 7.97 -7.64
CA PHE A 202 12.81 7.27 -8.87
C PHE A 202 14.11 6.44 -8.73
N THR A 203 14.95 6.74 -7.75
CA THR A 203 16.25 6.07 -7.50
C THR A 203 16.23 5.04 -6.37
N ASN A 204 15.16 4.96 -5.57
CA ASN A 204 15.06 4.08 -4.40
C ASN A 204 14.24 2.81 -4.69
N LYS A 205 14.15 1.89 -3.70
CA LYS A 205 13.38 0.64 -3.82
C LYS A 205 11.97 0.96 -4.33
N LYS A 206 11.63 0.50 -5.54
CA LYS A 206 10.34 0.78 -6.18
C LYS A 206 9.20 0.39 -5.24
N SER A 207 8.41 1.36 -4.81
CA SER A 207 7.11 1.10 -4.20
C SER A 207 6.25 0.26 -5.15
N THR A 208 5.41 -0.61 -4.63
CA THR A 208 4.47 -1.37 -5.46
C THR A 208 3.47 -0.42 -6.11
N ALA A 209 2.87 -0.82 -7.23
CA ALA A 209 1.82 -0.02 -7.87
C ALA A 209 0.66 0.25 -6.88
N ALA A 210 0.32 -0.72 -6.04
CA ALA A 210 -0.71 -0.58 -5.01
C ALA A 210 -0.37 0.52 -3.99
N GLN A 211 0.87 0.57 -3.49
CA GLN A 211 1.31 1.60 -2.55
C GLN A 211 1.27 3.02 -3.16
N ILE A 212 1.71 3.14 -4.41
CA ILE A 212 1.66 4.43 -5.13
C ILE A 212 0.21 4.89 -5.31
N ILE A 213 -0.69 3.97 -5.70
CA ILE A 213 -2.11 4.26 -5.89
C ILE A 213 -2.78 4.63 -4.56
N GLN A 214 -2.49 3.91 -3.48
CA GLN A 214 -2.96 4.22 -2.13
C GLN A 214 -2.57 5.63 -1.70
N ASN A 215 -1.29 5.97 -1.83
CA ASN A 215 -0.79 7.28 -1.47
C ASN A 215 -1.51 8.38 -2.29
N ASN A 216 -1.56 8.24 -3.62
CA ASN A 216 -2.26 9.20 -4.50
C ASN A 216 -3.74 9.36 -4.14
N LEU A 217 -4.43 8.27 -3.80
CA LEU A 217 -5.83 8.28 -3.39
C LEU A 217 -6.03 9.15 -2.15
N PHE A 218 -5.26 8.89 -1.08
CA PHE A 218 -5.45 9.59 0.19
C PHE A 218 -4.91 11.03 0.17
N TYR A 219 -3.92 11.33 -0.66
CA TYR A 219 -3.58 12.73 -0.96
C TYR A 219 -4.75 13.45 -1.61
N LYS A 220 -5.43 12.82 -2.56
CA LYS A 220 -6.62 13.42 -3.19
C LYS A 220 -7.81 13.56 -2.23
N VAL A 221 -7.97 12.63 -1.29
CA VAL A 221 -8.96 12.77 -0.20
C VAL A 221 -8.65 14.00 0.65
N ILE A 222 -7.39 14.19 1.04
CA ILE A 222 -6.96 15.38 1.80
C ILE A 222 -7.24 16.67 1.01
N ASP A 223 -6.92 16.70 -0.28
CA ASP A 223 -7.11 17.84 -1.16
C ASP A 223 -8.59 18.27 -1.25
N ILE A 224 -9.50 17.31 -1.40
CA ILE A 224 -10.95 17.58 -1.60
C ILE A 224 -11.70 17.78 -0.28
N PHE A 225 -11.39 16.98 0.75
CA PHE A 225 -12.18 16.94 1.97
C PHE A 225 -11.50 17.60 3.17
N GLY A 226 -10.19 17.78 3.12
CA GLY A 226 -9.35 18.20 4.25
C GLY A 226 -8.82 17.00 5.04
N ARG A 227 -7.89 17.28 5.97
CA ARG A 227 -7.23 16.24 6.78
C ARG A 227 -8.11 15.65 7.87
N ASP A 228 -9.06 16.41 8.37
CA ASP A 228 -9.83 16.02 9.54
C ASP A 228 -10.68 14.75 9.30
N VAL A 229 -10.96 14.44 8.03
CA VAL A 229 -11.71 13.24 7.64
C VAL A 229 -10.80 12.09 7.15
N LEU A 230 -9.51 12.29 7.08
CA LEU A 230 -8.59 11.31 6.48
C LEU A 230 -8.66 9.94 7.17
N GLU A 231 -8.69 9.92 8.51
CA GLU A 231 -8.75 8.66 9.27
C GLU A 231 -10.03 7.89 8.95
N ASP A 232 -11.18 8.56 8.93
CA ASP A 232 -12.48 7.93 8.64
C ASP A 232 -12.51 7.34 7.22
N TYR A 233 -12.02 8.11 6.23
CA TYR A 233 -11.93 7.64 4.85
C TYR A 233 -10.93 6.50 4.68
N TYR A 234 -9.80 6.54 5.38
CA TYR A 234 -8.81 5.46 5.37
C TYR A 234 -9.41 4.19 5.97
N GLN A 235 -10.08 4.28 7.11
CA GLN A 235 -10.76 3.14 7.73
C GLN A 235 -11.85 2.57 6.83
N GLU A 236 -12.68 3.41 6.22
CA GLU A 236 -13.81 2.97 5.42
C GLU A 236 -13.41 2.41 4.04
N PHE A 237 -12.45 3.05 3.35
CA PHE A 237 -12.15 2.77 1.95
C PHE A 237 -10.80 2.06 1.73
N TRP A 238 -10.05 1.79 2.80
CA TRP A 238 -8.83 0.99 2.70
C TRP A 238 -8.82 -0.14 3.71
N VAL A 239 -8.85 0.15 5.00
CA VAL A 239 -8.76 -0.88 6.05
C VAL A 239 -9.92 -1.86 5.95
N ALA A 240 -11.16 -1.37 5.85
CA ALA A 240 -12.34 -2.23 5.73
C ALA A 240 -12.35 -3.10 4.47
N ILE A 241 -11.57 -2.75 3.45
CA ILE A 241 -11.46 -3.49 2.19
C ILE A 241 -10.28 -4.47 2.22
N PHE A 242 -9.08 -3.98 2.61
CA PHE A 242 -7.82 -4.71 2.41
C PHE A 242 -7.21 -5.28 3.69
N GLU A 243 -7.60 -4.76 4.86
CA GLU A 243 -6.94 -5.01 6.14
C GLU A 243 -7.93 -5.30 7.28
N LYS A 244 -9.18 -5.65 6.97
CA LYS A 244 -10.27 -5.80 7.94
C LYS A 244 -9.96 -6.82 9.05
N ASP A 245 -9.37 -7.92 8.67
CA ASP A 245 -8.99 -9.04 9.53
C ASP A 245 -7.85 -9.83 8.86
N ASP A 246 -7.23 -10.76 9.60
CA ASP A 246 -6.08 -11.55 9.11
C ASP A 246 -6.40 -12.33 7.82
N ALA A 247 -7.60 -12.83 7.67
CA ALA A 247 -7.99 -13.58 6.48
C ALA A 247 -8.09 -12.65 5.26
N THR A 248 -8.68 -11.47 5.44
CA THR A 248 -8.78 -10.43 4.42
C THR A 248 -7.38 -9.92 4.03
N TYR A 249 -6.55 -9.60 5.01
CA TYR A 249 -5.17 -9.16 4.80
C TYR A 249 -4.36 -10.21 4.04
N THR A 250 -4.41 -11.47 4.48
CA THR A 250 -3.71 -12.60 3.83
C THR A 250 -4.16 -12.79 2.38
N PHE A 251 -5.46 -12.67 2.10
CA PHE A 251 -5.97 -12.76 0.72
C PHE A 251 -5.37 -11.65 -0.17
N TRP A 252 -5.43 -10.40 0.27
CA TRP A 252 -4.99 -9.27 -0.54
C TRP A 252 -3.48 -9.17 -0.73
N GLN A 253 -2.70 -9.60 0.28
CA GLN A 253 -1.24 -9.70 0.20
C GLN A 253 -0.77 -10.95 -0.56
N GLY A 254 -1.64 -11.94 -0.70
CA GLY A 254 -1.35 -13.15 -1.46
C GLY A 254 -1.23 -12.89 -2.96
N ASN A 255 -0.66 -13.86 -3.66
CA ASN A 255 -0.55 -13.83 -5.10
C ASN A 255 -1.67 -14.66 -5.75
N ASP A 256 -2.06 -14.25 -6.95
CA ASP A 256 -2.87 -15.08 -7.82
C ASP A 256 -2.08 -16.33 -8.27
N LYS A 257 -2.74 -17.28 -8.95
CA LYS A 257 -2.10 -18.53 -9.45
C LYS A 257 -0.92 -18.28 -10.43
N ARG A 258 -0.69 -17.05 -10.86
CA ARG A 258 0.41 -16.66 -11.76
C ARG A 258 1.53 -15.89 -11.04
N GLY A 259 1.40 -15.64 -9.74
CA GLY A 259 2.36 -14.92 -8.94
C GLY A 259 2.20 -13.39 -8.94
N TYR A 260 1.07 -12.85 -9.43
CA TYR A 260 0.76 -11.42 -9.30
C TYR A 260 0.01 -11.14 -8.00
N PRO A 261 0.33 -10.06 -7.27
CA PRO A 261 -0.39 -9.67 -6.07
C PRO A 261 -1.89 -9.47 -6.35
N GLN A 262 -2.75 -10.02 -5.49
CA GLN A 262 -4.21 -9.93 -5.63
C GLN A 262 -4.69 -8.48 -5.70
N VAL A 263 -4.14 -7.61 -4.86
CA VAL A 263 -4.49 -6.18 -4.85
C VAL A 263 -4.18 -5.52 -6.20
N GLU A 264 -3.04 -5.81 -6.81
CA GLU A 264 -2.67 -5.22 -8.10
C GLU A 264 -3.52 -5.77 -9.25
N GLY A 265 -3.86 -7.06 -9.18
CA GLY A 265 -4.81 -7.69 -10.11
C GLY A 265 -6.17 -7.00 -10.08
N PHE A 266 -6.71 -6.78 -8.88
CA PHE A 266 -7.96 -6.03 -8.68
C PHE A 266 -7.86 -4.59 -9.20
N LEU A 267 -6.82 -3.86 -8.84
CA LEU A 267 -6.64 -2.46 -9.26
C LEU A 267 -6.65 -2.33 -10.78
N LYS A 268 -5.98 -3.23 -11.49
CA LYS A 268 -5.99 -3.27 -12.96
C LYS A 268 -7.39 -3.54 -13.52
N VAL A 269 -8.09 -4.53 -12.98
CA VAL A 269 -9.44 -4.89 -13.42
C VAL A 269 -10.42 -3.76 -13.16
N PHE A 270 -10.39 -3.16 -11.98
CA PHE A 270 -11.23 -2.01 -11.65
C PHE A 270 -10.99 -0.81 -12.58
N ALA A 271 -9.73 -0.44 -12.81
CA ALA A 271 -9.37 0.66 -13.69
C ALA A 271 -9.87 0.42 -15.13
N THR A 272 -9.84 -0.84 -15.59
CA THR A 272 -10.38 -1.24 -16.90
C THR A 272 -11.91 -1.10 -16.92
N ILE A 273 -12.62 -1.53 -15.88
CA ILE A 273 -14.09 -1.40 -15.77
C ILE A 273 -14.50 0.07 -15.72
N ALA A 274 -13.77 0.87 -14.95
CA ALA A 274 -14.02 2.30 -14.80
C ALA A 274 -13.59 3.13 -16.03
N GLY A 275 -12.89 2.52 -16.99
CA GLY A 275 -12.62 3.08 -18.31
C GLY A 275 -11.40 3.99 -18.40
N PHE A 276 -10.57 4.08 -17.37
CA PHE A 276 -9.35 4.90 -17.38
C PHE A 276 -8.05 4.08 -17.59
N PHE A 277 -8.14 2.77 -17.69
CA PHE A 277 -7.04 1.89 -18.10
C PHE A 277 -7.48 1.02 -19.28
N ASN A 278 -6.74 1.10 -20.39
CA ASN A 278 -6.97 0.25 -21.57
C ASN A 278 -5.81 -0.76 -21.69
N PRO A 279 -6.03 -2.05 -21.45
CA PRO A 279 -4.97 -3.07 -21.54
C PRO A 279 -4.43 -3.32 -22.95
N GLU A 280 -5.04 -2.74 -24.01
CA GLU A 280 -4.51 -2.76 -25.38
C GLU A 280 -3.48 -1.65 -25.62
N GLU A 281 -3.56 -0.56 -24.88
CA GLU A 281 -2.74 0.65 -25.04
C GLU A 281 -1.72 0.81 -23.92
N HIS A 282 -2.05 0.32 -22.71
CA HIS A 282 -1.25 0.50 -21.51
C HIS A 282 -0.63 -0.81 -21.05
N VAL A 283 0.63 -0.76 -20.67
CA VAL A 283 1.29 -1.87 -19.96
C VAL A 283 1.03 -1.78 -18.45
N PHE A 284 1.30 -2.86 -17.72
CA PHE A 284 1.03 -2.90 -16.27
C PHE A 284 1.76 -1.79 -15.50
N ASN A 285 2.97 -1.41 -15.93
CA ASN A 285 3.74 -0.35 -15.30
C ASN A 285 3.09 1.05 -15.41
N ASP A 286 2.11 1.23 -16.30
CA ASP A 286 1.37 2.49 -16.45
C ASP A 286 0.22 2.62 -15.45
N LEU A 287 -0.11 1.55 -14.71
CA LEU A 287 -1.30 1.49 -13.86
C LEU A 287 -1.36 2.63 -12.84
N SER A 288 -0.28 2.88 -12.13
CA SER A 288 -0.20 3.97 -11.14
C SER A 288 -0.36 5.35 -11.78
N ALA A 289 0.21 5.56 -12.97
CA ALA A 289 0.07 6.81 -13.72
C ALA A 289 -1.38 7.04 -14.19
N GLN A 290 -2.08 5.99 -14.62
CA GLN A 290 -3.49 6.08 -15.00
C GLN A 290 -4.40 6.37 -13.79
N TYR A 291 -4.14 5.78 -12.63
CA TYR A 291 -4.84 6.13 -11.39
C TYR A 291 -4.59 7.58 -10.98
N LYS A 292 -3.34 8.04 -11.05
CA LYS A 292 -3.00 9.45 -10.77
C LYS A 292 -3.79 10.40 -11.67
N SER A 293 -3.78 10.19 -12.99
CA SER A 293 -4.56 11.00 -13.94
C SER A 293 -6.07 10.94 -13.61
N LYS A 294 -6.59 9.78 -13.21
CA LYS A 294 -7.98 9.64 -12.79
C LYS A 294 -8.28 10.47 -11.54
N PHE A 295 -7.44 10.41 -10.51
CA PHE A 295 -7.62 11.19 -9.28
C PHE A 295 -7.51 12.70 -9.55
N GLU A 296 -6.58 13.13 -10.42
CA GLU A 296 -6.47 14.53 -10.85
C GLU A 296 -7.74 15.02 -11.55
N SER A 297 -8.48 14.14 -12.25
CA SER A 297 -9.74 14.47 -12.91
C SER A 297 -10.93 14.64 -11.96
N LEU A 298 -10.85 14.13 -10.71
CA LEU A 298 -11.90 14.27 -9.70
C LEU A 298 -11.74 15.63 -9.01
N GLN A 299 -12.72 16.52 -9.21
CA GLN A 299 -12.64 17.90 -8.74
C GLN A 299 -13.63 18.20 -7.59
N THR A 300 -14.66 17.39 -7.44
CA THR A 300 -15.73 17.63 -6.47
C THR A 300 -15.81 16.52 -5.42
N LYS A 301 -16.42 16.83 -4.28
CA LYS A 301 -16.69 15.87 -3.20
C LYS A 301 -17.56 14.72 -3.67
N ASP A 302 -18.58 15.02 -4.47
CA ASP A 302 -19.53 14.03 -4.97
C ASP A 302 -18.85 13.04 -5.94
N GLU A 303 -18.03 13.54 -6.89
CA GLU A 303 -17.27 12.70 -7.79
C GLU A 303 -16.30 11.76 -7.04
N MET A 304 -15.64 12.27 -6.00
CA MET A 304 -14.73 11.48 -5.19
C MET A 304 -15.47 10.42 -4.37
N GLN A 305 -16.60 10.78 -3.76
CA GLN A 305 -17.44 9.84 -3.02
C GLN A 305 -18.00 8.74 -3.92
N ASP A 306 -18.49 9.09 -5.10
CA ASP A 306 -19.01 8.12 -6.07
C ASP A 306 -17.90 7.17 -6.54
N PHE A 307 -16.70 7.69 -6.78
CA PHE A 307 -15.53 6.87 -7.12
C PHE A 307 -15.20 5.90 -5.97
N LEU A 308 -15.10 6.37 -4.74
CA LEU A 308 -14.76 5.56 -3.57
C LEU A 308 -15.80 4.48 -3.27
N LYS A 309 -17.10 4.81 -3.37
CA LYS A 309 -18.18 3.83 -3.24
C LYS A 309 -18.09 2.74 -4.28
N LEU A 310 -17.92 3.14 -5.55
CA LEU A 310 -17.79 2.18 -6.65
C LEU A 310 -16.55 1.29 -6.49
N PHE A 311 -15.43 1.87 -6.07
CA PHE A 311 -14.20 1.15 -5.78
C PHE A 311 -14.42 0.08 -4.69
N LYS A 312 -15.03 0.45 -3.57
CA LYS A 312 -15.36 -0.44 -2.46
C LYS A 312 -16.29 -1.58 -2.89
N GLU A 313 -17.36 -1.27 -3.64
CA GLU A 313 -18.30 -2.29 -4.11
C GLU A 313 -17.62 -3.33 -5.02
N TYR A 314 -16.78 -2.90 -5.96
CA TYR A 314 -16.02 -3.83 -6.80
C TYR A 314 -14.96 -4.61 -6.05
N ALA A 315 -14.30 -4.02 -5.06
CA ALA A 315 -13.32 -4.70 -4.24
C ALA A 315 -13.97 -5.82 -3.40
N MET A 316 -15.14 -5.55 -2.83
CA MET A 316 -15.90 -6.57 -2.10
C MET A 316 -16.33 -7.73 -3.00
N LEU A 317 -16.79 -7.45 -4.21
CA LEU A 317 -17.14 -8.49 -5.20
C LEU A 317 -15.91 -9.31 -5.64
N TRP A 318 -14.75 -8.68 -5.78
CA TRP A 318 -13.50 -9.37 -6.09
C TRP A 318 -13.08 -10.29 -4.95
N PHE A 319 -13.09 -9.81 -3.72
CA PHE A 319 -12.77 -10.58 -2.53
C PHE A 319 -13.70 -11.79 -2.36
N GLU A 320 -15.01 -11.57 -2.46
CA GLU A 320 -16.01 -12.64 -2.40
C GLU A 320 -15.75 -13.70 -3.48
N TRP A 321 -15.56 -13.27 -4.73
CA TRP A 321 -15.35 -14.17 -5.84
C TRP A 321 -14.03 -14.94 -5.73
N GLY A 322 -12.96 -14.31 -5.27
CA GLY A 322 -11.67 -14.98 -5.02
C GLY A 322 -11.67 -15.97 -3.86
N ASN A 323 -12.63 -15.86 -2.94
CA ASN A 323 -12.76 -16.73 -1.76
C ASN A 323 -13.84 -17.81 -1.86
N LEU A 324 -14.47 -18.00 -3.02
CA LEU A 324 -15.55 -19.01 -3.16
C LEU A 324 -15.12 -20.41 -2.73
N GLU A 325 -13.90 -20.83 -3.08
CA GLU A 325 -13.36 -22.15 -2.67
C GLU A 325 -13.16 -22.21 -1.14
N ALA A 326 -12.66 -21.17 -0.52
CA ALA A 326 -12.51 -21.08 0.94
C ALA A 326 -13.87 -21.06 1.67
N MET A 327 -14.92 -20.57 0.99
CA MET A 327 -16.31 -20.62 1.47
C MET A 327 -16.98 -22.00 1.24
N GLY A 328 -16.23 -23.00 0.81
CA GLY A 328 -16.74 -24.35 0.57
C GLY A 328 -17.50 -24.53 -0.75
N LYS A 329 -17.38 -23.57 -1.68
CA LYS A 329 -17.96 -23.68 -3.02
C LYS A 329 -17.07 -24.53 -3.92
N GLY A 330 -17.64 -25.50 -4.61
CA GLY A 330 -16.95 -26.36 -5.56
C GLY A 330 -17.33 -26.07 -7.01
N PHE A 331 -16.89 -26.94 -7.92
CA PHE A 331 -17.13 -26.79 -9.36
C PHE A 331 -18.63 -26.89 -9.77
N GLU A 332 -19.48 -27.42 -8.90
CA GLU A 332 -20.95 -27.46 -9.04
C GLU A 332 -21.57 -26.05 -8.91
N ASP A 333 -20.95 -25.16 -8.14
CA ASP A 333 -21.37 -23.77 -8.06
C ASP A 333 -21.00 -23.04 -9.35
N TYR A 334 -21.95 -22.33 -9.93
CA TYR A 334 -21.77 -21.70 -11.25
C TYR A 334 -20.75 -20.55 -11.24
N GLU A 335 -20.63 -19.81 -10.14
CA GLU A 335 -19.63 -18.74 -10.02
C GLU A 335 -18.25 -19.32 -9.79
N CYS A 336 -18.11 -20.30 -8.89
CA CYS A 336 -16.85 -20.98 -8.63
C CYS A 336 -16.32 -21.68 -9.89
N ARG A 337 -17.19 -22.37 -10.61
CA ARG A 337 -16.86 -23.00 -11.90
C ARG A 337 -16.33 -21.99 -12.92
N LEU A 338 -17.04 -20.87 -13.11
CA LEU A 338 -16.60 -19.84 -14.03
C LEU A 338 -15.27 -19.22 -13.59
N PHE A 339 -15.11 -18.93 -12.30
CA PHE A 339 -13.86 -18.41 -11.73
C PHE A 339 -12.68 -19.34 -12.02
N GLN A 340 -12.81 -20.63 -11.76
CA GLN A 340 -11.77 -21.62 -12.04
C GLN A 340 -11.44 -21.70 -13.54
N ILE A 341 -12.45 -21.73 -14.41
CA ILE A 341 -12.26 -21.79 -15.85
C ILE A 341 -11.53 -20.55 -16.35
N VAL A 342 -11.94 -19.35 -15.93
CA VAL A 342 -11.33 -18.08 -16.35
C VAL A 342 -9.87 -18.01 -15.91
N HIS A 343 -9.56 -18.43 -14.68
CA HIS A 343 -8.18 -18.43 -14.15
C HIS A 343 -7.27 -19.45 -14.85
N LEU A 344 -7.84 -20.52 -15.39
CA LEU A 344 -7.08 -21.50 -16.18
C LEU A 344 -6.93 -21.10 -17.63
N THR A 345 -7.81 -20.26 -18.12
CA THR A 345 -7.95 -20.05 -19.56
C THR A 345 -7.72 -18.59 -20.02
N GLU A 346 -8.52 -17.64 -19.54
CA GLU A 346 -8.58 -16.32 -20.16
C GLU A 346 -8.89 -15.19 -19.16
N LEU A 347 -7.86 -14.59 -18.62
CA LEU A 347 -8.00 -13.53 -17.61
C LEU A 347 -8.40 -12.15 -18.15
N SER A 348 -8.28 -11.94 -19.45
CA SER A 348 -8.77 -10.70 -20.09
C SER A 348 -10.29 -10.56 -19.98
N LEU A 349 -10.97 -11.65 -19.65
CA LEU A 349 -12.41 -11.69 -19.41
C LEU A 349 -12.83 -11.16 -18.03
N LEU A 350 -11.90 -11.10 -17.05
CA LEU A 350 -12.20 -10.69 -15.67
C LEU A 350 -12.92 -9.34 -15.56
N PRO A 351 -12.53 -8.27 -16.25
CA PRO A 351 -13.26 -7.00 -16.18
C PRO A 351 -14.71 -7.11 -16.61
N LEU A 352 -14.99 -7.84 -17.70
CA LEU A 352 -16.37 -8.02 -18.18
C LEU A 352 -17.21 -8.84 -17.20
N ILE A 353 -16.67 -9.94 -16.67
CA ILE A 353 -17.42 -10.80 -15.74
C ILE A 353 -17.67 -10.07 -14.43
N LEU A 354 -16.70 -9.38 -13.88
CA LEU A 354 -16.87 -8.62 -12.63
C LEU A 354 -17.91 -7.50 -12.81
N LYS A 355 -17.91 -6.82 -13.97
CA LYS A 355 -18.94 -5.85 -14.32
C LYS A 355 -20.33 -6.47 -14.42
N LEU A 356 -20.45 -7.65 -15.02
CA LEU A 356 -21.71 -8.38 -15.10
C LEU A 356 -22.20 -8.85 -13.71
N LYS A 357 -21.30 -9.35 -12.87
CA LYS A 357 -21.63 -9.72 -11.48
C LYS A 357 -22.16 -8.49 -10.71
N TYR A 358 -21.56 -7.33 -10.91
CA TYR A 358 -22.02 -6.08 -10.31
C TYR A 358 -23.42 -5.68 -10.79
N ILE A 359 -23.67 -5.72 -12.10
CA ILE A 359 -24.96 -5.36 -12.68
C ILE A 359 -26.06 -6.34 -12.28
N LEU A 360 -25.74 -7.62 -12.16
CA LEU A 360 -26.70 -8.70 -11.93
C LEU A 360 -26.73 -9.15 -10.45
N ARG A 361 -26.14 -8.38 -9.52
CA ARG A 361 -26.08 -8.77 -8.10
C ARG A 361 -27.43 -9.07 -7.47
N ASP A 362 -28.51 -8.42 -7.94
CA ASP A 362 -29.88 -8.63 -7.47
C ASP A 362 -30.69 -9.58 -8.37
N LYS A 363 -30.03 -10.24 -9.35
CA LYS A 363 -30.66 -11.13 -10.34
C LYS A 363 -29.90 -12.47 -10.46
N PRO A 364 -29.94 -13.33 -9.43
CA PRO A 364 -29.10 -14.54 -9.36
C PRO A 364 -29.32 -15.52 -10.53
N GLU A 365 -30.56 -15.70 -11.00
CA GLU A 365 -30.87 -16.60 -12.11
C GLU A 365 -30.31 -16.09 -13.45
N GLU A 366 -30.29 -14.79 -13.65
CA GLU A 366 -29.69 -14.18 -14.84
C GLU A 366 -28.17 -14.25 -14.76
N LEU A 367 -27.57 -14.00 -13.58
CA LEU A 367 -26.14 -14.16 -13.33
C LEU A 367 -25.70 -15.62 -13.59
N LYS A 368 -26.44 -16.60 -13.08
CA LYS A 368 -26.21 -18.01 -13.36
C LYS A 368 -26.19 -18.31 -14.85
N SER A 369 -27.20 -17.80 -15.57
CA SER A 369 -27.29 -17.98 -17.04
C SER A 369 -26.10 -17.36 -17.78
N VAL A 370 -25.58 -16.23 -17.30
CA VAL A 370 -24.37 -15.58 -17.83
C VAL A 370 -23.13 -16.42 -17.53
N CYS A 371 -22.98 -16.92 -16.30
CA CYS A 371 -21.86 -17.77 -15.90
C CYS A 371 -21.82 -19.07 -16.71
N ASP A 372 -22.97 -19.71 -16.90
CA ASP A 372 -23.08 -20.91 -17.71
C ASP A 372 -22.77 -20.66 -19.20
N LEU A 373 -23.20 -19.50 -19.73
CA LEU A 373 -22.89 -19.09 -21.11
C LEU A 373 -21.37 -18.94 -21.32
N PHE A 374 -20.68 -18.21 -20.43
CA PHE A 374 -19.23 -18.02 -20.55
C PHE A 374 -18.46 -19.32 -20.30
N SER A 375 -18.83 -20.10 -19.30
CA SER A 375 -18.24 -21.42 -19.05
C SER A 375 -18.32 -22.31 -20.30
N GLY A 376 -19.50 -22.34 -20.94
CA GLY A 376 -19.71 -23.10 -22.16
C GLY A 376 -18.87 -22.60 -23.35
N ILE A 377 -18.75 -21.28 -23.52
CA ILE A 377 -17.96 -20.66 -24.60
C ILE A 377 -16.47 -20.97 -24.40
N LEU A 378 -15.95 -20.75 -23.20
CA LEU A 378 -14.54 -20.96 -22.88
C LEU A 378 -14.12 -22.42 -23.04
N CYS A 379 -14.93 -23.36 -22.49
CA CYS A 379 -14.68 -24.80 -22.66
C CYS A 379 -14.73 -25.22 -24.15
N GLN A 380 -15.71 -24.70 -24.90
CA GLN A 380 -15.83 -25.05 -26.32
C GLN A 380 -14.66 -24.51 -27.14
N THR A 381 -14.22 -23.29 -26.83
CA THR A 381 -13.08 -22.67 -27.51
C THR A 381 -11.79 -23.42 -27.22
N TYR A 382 -11.55 -23.76 -25.96
CA TYR A 382 -10.37 -24.53 -25.56
C TYR A 382 -10.31 -25.91 -26.23
N ILE A 383 -11.44 -26.63 -26.27
CA ILE A 383 -11.52 -27.97 -26.91
C ILE A 383 -11.28 -27.88 -28.41
N ASN A 384 -11.75 -26.82 -29.08
CA ASN A 384 -11.67 -26.72 -30.55
C ASN A 384 -10.34 -26.23 -31.06
N THR A 385 -9.64 -25.39 -30.30
CA THR A 385 -8.45 -24.67 -30.79
C THR A 385 -7.18 -25.05 -30.04
N ASN A 386 -7.25 -25.76 -28.92
CA ASN A 386 -6.19 -25.89 -27.91
C ASN A 386 -5.55 -24.51 -27.53
N MET A 387 -6.18 -23.45 -27.97
CA MET A 387 -5.78 -22.06 -27.68
C MET A 387 -7.05 -21.28 -27.38
N ILE A 388 -6.94 -20.37 -26.42
CA ILE A 388 -8.01 -19.44 -26.13
C ILE A 388 -7.68 -18.18 -26.94
N PRO A 389 -8.66 -17.63 -27.69
CA PRO A 389 -8.42 -16.38 -28.41
C PRO A 389 -8.16 -15.27 -27.39
N THR A 390 -6.93 -14.83 -27.31
CA THR A 390 -6.50 -13.74 -26.45
C THR A 390 -6.72 -12.41 -27.17
N THR A 391 -7.95 -11.97 -27.33
CA THR A 391 -8.18 -10.60 -27.77
C THR A 391 -8.91 -9.83 -26.67
N ASN A 392 -8.12 -9.14 -25.84
CA ASN A 392 -8.63 -8.14 -24.91
C ASN A 392 -9.61 -7.19 -25.62
N ALA A 393 -9.35 -6.82 -26.86
CA ALA A 393 -10.16 -5.92 -27.66
C ALA A 393 -11.64 -6.36 -27.77
N GLU A 394 -11.91 -7.64 -27.93
CA GLU A 394 -13.30 -8.12 -28.03
C GLU A 394 -14.05 -7.94 -26.72
N TYR A 395 -13.44 -8.36 -25.59
CA TYR A 395 -14.09 -8.27 -24.28
C TYR A 395 -14.23 -6.83 -23.81
N LEU A 396 -13.27 -5.97 -24.13
CA LEU A 396 -13.37 -4.53 -23.91
C LEU A 396 -14.51 -3.90 -24.72
N ASN A 397 -14.65 -4.30 -25.98
CA ASN A 397 -15.74 -3.82 -26.83
C ASN A 397 -17.11 -4.30 -26.30
N LEU A 398 -17.23 -5.57 -25.91
CA LEU A 398 -18.43 -6.08 -25.25
C LEU A 398 -18.76 -5.31 -23.98
N MET A 399 -17.75 -5.03 -23.12
CA MET A 399 -17.93 -4.30 -21.88
C MET A 399 -18.37 -2.84 -22.11
N LYS A 400 -17.83 -2.17 -23.14
CA LYS A 400 -18.20 -0.80 -23.51
C LYS A 400 -19.63 -0.71 -24.04
N ASN A 401 -20.05 -1.68 -24.83
CA ASN A 401 -21.36 -1.69 -25.51
C ASN A 401 -22.43 -2.49 -24.77
N LEU A 402 -22.13 -2.97 -23.56
CA LEU A 402 -23.03 -3.81 -22.78
C LEU A 402 -24.35 -3.11 -22.50
N ASN A 403 -25.46 -3.72 -22.93
CA ASN A 403 -26.79 -3.28 -22.52
C ASN A 403 -27.01 -3.66 -21.06
N LYS A 404 -27.06 -2.66 -20.19
CA LYS A 404 -27.20 -2.86 -18.74
C LYS A 404 -28.59 -3.37 -18.32
N ASP A 405 -29.62 -3.09 -19.12
CA ASP A 405 -31.01 -3.48 -18.85
C ASP A 405 -31.28 -4.93 -19.25
N ALA A 406 -30.60 -5.42 -20.30
CA ALA A 406 -30.76 -6.79 -20.80
C ALA A 406 -29.38 -7.41 -21.16
N PRO A 407 -28.47 -7.60 -20.21
CA PRO A 407 -27.10 -8.04 -20.47
C PRO A 407 -27.01 -9.46 -21.03
N LEU A 408 -27.85 -10.39 -20.55
CA LEU A 408 -27.89 -11.77 -21.02
C LEU A 408 -28.34 -11.87 -22.49
N GLU A 409 -29.36 -11.12 -22.87
CA GLU A 409 -29.86 -11.10 -24.23
C GLU A 409 -28.81 -10.49 -25.19
N PHE A 410 -28.19 -9.39 -24.79
CA PHE A 410 -27.10 -8.78 -25.54
C PHE A 410 -25.96 -9.79 -25.82
N LEU A 411 -25.51 -10.49 -24.79
CA LEU A 411 -24.44 -11.49 -24.89
C LEU A 411 -24.85 -12.68 -25.78
N ARG A 412 -26.07 -13.20 -25.62
CA ARG A 412 -26.59 -14.30 -26.45
C ARG A 412 -26.64 -13.91 -27.93
N ASN A 413 -27.10 -12.70 -28.25
CA ASN A 413 -27.13 -12.19 -29.60
C ASN A 413 -25.74 -12.07 -30.21
N HIS A 414 -24.78 -11.52 -29.44
CA HIS A 414 -23.40 -11.41 -29.88
C HIS A 414 -22.76 -12.76 -30.20
N PHE A 415 -22.86 -13.71 -29.30
CA PHE A 415 -22.24 -15.03 -29.49
C PHE A 415 -23.01 -15.94 -30.44
N SER A 416 -24.33 -15.74 -30.68
CA SER A 416 -25.10 -16.49 -31.65
C SER A 416 -24.78 -16.11 -33.09
N THR A 417 -24.49 -14.83 -33.35
CA THR A 417 -24.07 -14.37 -34.68
C THR A 417 -22.71 -14.96 -35.08
N LYS A 418 -21.78 -15.12 -34.15
CA LYS A 418 -20.49 -15.77 -34.37
C LYS A 418 -20.59 -17.27 -34.71
N ARG A 419 -21.57 -18.00 -34.11
CA ARG A 419 -21.80 -19.41 -34.40
C ARG A 419 -22.23 -19.66 -35.84
N LYS A 420 -22.85 -18.70 -36.53
CA LYS A 420 -23.27 -18.81 -37.91
C LYS A 420 -22.11 -18.73 -38.93
N THR A 421 -20.99 -18.11 -38.54
CA THR A 421 -19.80 -17.99 -39.37
C THR A 421 -18.85 -19.20 -39.31
N THR A 422 -19.02 -20.08 -38.32
CA THR A 422 -18.18 -21.28 -38.11
C THR A 422 -19.01 -22.55 -38.40
N THR A 423 -19.27 -22.83 -39.66
CA THR A 423 -20.07 -24.00 -40.15
C THR A 423 -19.43 -25.37 -39.89
N GLY A 424 -18.32 -25.47 -39.14
CA GLY A 424 -17.61 -26.73 -38.84
C GLY A 424 -18.02 -27.47 -37.56
N VAL A 425 -18.74 -26.82 -36.62
CA VAL A 425 -18.87 -27.27 -35.22
C VAL A 425 -20.00 -28.28 -34.96
N LYS A 426 -20.93 -28.46 -35.90
CA LYS A 426 -22.08 -29.39 -35.73
C LYS A 426 -21.71 -30.87 -35.56
N LYS A 427 -20.49 -31.32 -35.85
CA LYS A 427 -20.10 -32.73 -35.81
C LYS A 427 -19.52 -33.21 -34.45
N ILE A 428 -19.05 -32.32 -33.62
CA ILE A 428 -18.29 -32.71 -32.37
C ILE A 428 -19.17 -32.80 -31.13
N VAL A 429 -20.19 -31.93 -31.00
CA VAL A 429 -21.09 -31.95 -29.82
C VAL A 429 -21.92 -33.24 -29.72
N ARG A 430 -22.23 -33.90 -30.84
CA ARG A 430 -22.91 -35.21 -30.81
C ARG A 430 -22.04 -36.37 -30.32
N ARG A 431 -20.71 -36.23 -30.22
CA ARG A 431 -19.81 -37.30 -29.74
C ARG A 431 -19.47 -37.27 -28.25
N VAL A 432 -19.67 -36.13 -27.60
CA VAL A 432 -19.32 -35.95 -26.17
C VAL A 432 -20.51 -36.19 -25.24
N VAL A 433 -21.75 -36.11 -25.75
CA VAL A 433 -22.99 -36.36 -24.97
C VAL A 433 -23.40 -37.84 -24.98
N HIS A 434 -22.71 -38.69 -25.72
CA HIS A 434 -22.98 -40.13 -25.79
C HIS A 434 -21.77 -41.02 -25.46
N ARG A 435 -20.89 -40.53 -24.57
CA ARG A 435 -19.93 -41.38 -23.86
C ARG A 435 -19.99 -41.05 -22.36
#